data_5ab7fe7d57e9c82710bcd704c575f274
#
_entry.id   5ab7fe7d57e9c82710bcd704c575f274
#
_cell.length_a   1.000
_cell.length_b   1.000
_cell.length_c   1.000
_cell.angle_alpha   90.00
_cell.angle_beta   90.00
_cell.angle_gamma   90.00
#
_symmetry.space_group_name_H-M   'P 1'
#
loop_
_entity.id
_entity.type
_entity.pdbx_description
1 polymer ?
#
loop_
_entity_poly.entity_id
_entity_poly.type
_entity_poly.pdbx_seq_one_letter_code
_entity_poly.pdbx_strand_id
1 'polypeptide(L)'
;EAARLVKKRYPNARFQLLGAPESSRGGVPLETVKGWEREGIIEYLGVTRDVRPYVGQANVVVLPSWREGLPCSLMEAMSMGRPIVATDVPGCRDVVVDGKNGFLVPVRTPEALAKALESFLEDSALTARMGKEGRFIAETELDARKAADLILSVMKLVS
;
A
#
# COMPACT_ATOMS: atom_id res chain seq x y z
N GLU A 1 12.79 -8.53 -3.82
CA GLU A 1 13.28 -9.60 -2.93
C GLU A 1 12.12 -10.24 -2.15
N ALA A 2 11.28 -9.48 -1.43
CA ALA A 2 10.15 -10.05 -0.68
C ALA A 2 9.24 -10.95 -1.53
N ALA A 3 8.89 -10.50 -2.75
CA ALA A 3 8.09 -11.31 -3.67
C ALA A 3 8.76 -12.64 -4.03
N ARG A 4 10.09 -12.66 -4.19
CA ARG A 4 10.83 -13.91 -4.41
C ARG A 4 10.76 -14.85 -3.20
N LEU A 5 10.85 -14.30 -1.99
CA LEU A 5 10.73 -15.10 -0.76
C LEU A 5 9.34 -15.72 -0.64
N VAL A 6 8.29 -14.91 -0.81
CA VAL A 6 6.90 -15.40 -0.75
C VAL A 6 6.64 -16.46 -1.82
N LYS A 7 7.06 -16.25 -3.07
CA LYS A 7 6.82 -17.21 -4.16
C LYS A 7 7.50 -18.57 -3.97
N LYS A 8 8.56 -18.66 -3.16
CA LYS A 8 9.17 -19.95 -2.79
C LYS A 8 8.20 -20.84 -2.01
N ARG A 9 7.36 -20.26 -1.15
CA ARG A 9 6.37 -20.97 -0.34
C ARG A 9 4.98 -20.98 -0.97
N TYR A 10 4.65 -19.90 -1.68
CA TYR A 10 3.35 -19.65 -2.31
C TYR A 10 3.53 -19.35 -3.80
N PRO A 11 3.81 -20.35 -4.65
CA PRO A 11 4.14 -20.15 -6.08
C PRO A 11 3.03 -19.43 -6.86
N ASN A 12 1.78 -19.59 -6.43
CA ASN A 12 0.60 -18.98 -7.05
C ASN A 12 0.33 -17.55 -6.58
N ALA A 13 1.12 -17.00 -5.63
CA ALA A 13 0.97 -15.61 -5.21
C ALA A 13 1.29 -14.67 -6.39
N ARG A 14 0.38 -13.76 -6.68
CA ARG A 14 0.53 -12.77 -7.75
C ARG A 14 0.99 -11.45 -7.15
N PHE A 15 2.05 -10.90 -7.70
CA PHE A 15 2.57 -9.58 -7.35
C PHE A 15 2.39 -8.67 -8.54
N GLN A 16 1.60 -7.62 -8.37
CA GLN A 16 1.29 -6.65 -9.41
C GLN A 16 1.95 -5.32 -9.10
N LEU A 17 2.60 -4.72 -10.09
CA LEU A 17 3.20 -3.40 -9.99
C LEU A 17 2.45 -2.44 -10.90
N LEU A 18 1.82 -1.43 -10.30
CA LEU A 18 1.09 -0.38 -10.99
C LEU A 18 1.79 0.96 -10.75
N GLY A 19 2.07 1.70 -11.79
CA GLY A 19 2.69 3.02 -11.70
C GLY A 19 3.76 3.25 -12.75
N ALA A 20 4.19 4.50 -12.88
CA ALA A 20 5.26 4.86 -13.80
C ALA A 20 6.61 4.43 -13.25
N PRO A 21 7.43 3.72 -14.03
CA PRO A 21 8.83 3.54 -13.70
C PRO A 21 9.54 4.88 -13.69
N GLU A 22 10.46 5.07 -12.79
CA GLU A 22 11.17 6.33 -12.65
C GLU A 22 12.67 6.13 -12.79
N SER A 23 13.29 6.90 -13.68
CA SER A 23 14.75 6.88 -13.91
C SER A 23 15.51 7.87 -13.03
N SER A 24 14.81 8.64 -12.18
CA SER A 24 15.43 9.59 -11.27
C SER A 24 16.18 8.92 -10.12
N ARG A 25 16.95 9.71 -9.37
CA ARG A 25 17.75 9.22 -8.24
C ARG A 25 16.84 8.56 -7.18
N GLY A 26 16.87 7.24 -7.10
CA GLY A 26 16.05 6.43 -6.19
C GLY A 26 14.82 5.77 -6.82
N GLY A 27 14.48 6.08 -8.07
CA GLY A 27 13.45 5.39 -8.83
C GLY A 27 13.92 4.04 -9.38
N VAL A 28 12.97 3.25 -9.89
CA VAL A 28 13.23 1.95 -10.51
C VAL A 28 13.10 2.08 -12.02
N PRO A 29 14.19 1.86 -12.79
CA PRO A 29 14.13 1.92 -14.25
C PRO A 29 13.20 0.88 -14.86
N LEU A 30 12.57 1.21 -15.98
CA LEU A 30 11.65 0.31 -16.70
C LEU A 30 12.32 -1.04 -17.05
N GLU A 31 13.58 -1.03 -17.46
CA GLU A 31 14.30 -2.27 -17.79
C GLU A 31 14.46 -3.20 -16.59
N THR A 32 14.62 -2.67 -15.38
CA THR A 32 14.64 -3.45 -14.14
C THR A 32 13.26 -4.08 -13.89
N VAL A 33 12.19 -3.30 -14.06
CA VAL A 33 10.80 -3.79 -13.91
C VAL A 33 10.50 -4.92 -14.92
N LYS A 34 10.87 -4.72 -16.19
CA LYS A 34 10.75 -5.74 -17.24
C LYS A 34 11.61 -6.98 -16.95
N GLY A 35 12.76 -6.81 -16.32
CA GLY A 35 13.59 -7.92 -15.85
C GLY A 35 12.83 -8.79 -14.85
N TRP A 36 12.24 -8.18 -13.84
CA TRP A 36 11.44 -8.91 -12.84
C TRP A 36 10.19 -9.57 -13.42
N GLU A 37 9.57 -8.95 -14.44
CA GLU A 37 8.44 -9.53 -15.15
C GLU A 37 8.86 -10.76 -15.96
N ARG A 38 9.98 -10.70 -16.70
CA ARG A 38 10.56 -11.86 -17.41
C ARG A 38 10.94 -13.01 -16.47
N GLU A 39 11.37 -12.70 -15.25
CA GLU A 39 11.62 -13.69 -14.22
C GLU A 39 10.33 -14.27 -13.61
N GLY A 40 9.17 -13.77 -13.98
CA GLY A 40 7.87 -14.19 -13.43
C GLY A 40 7.66 -13.76 -11.97
N ILE A 41 8.42 -12.78 -11.47
CA ILE A 41 8.33 -12.31 -10.08
C ILE A 41 7.15 -11.38 -9.89
N ILE A 42 6.91 -10.50 -10.87
CA ILE A 42 5.81 -9.53 -10.86
C ILE A 42 5.08 -9.53 -12.19
N GLU A 43 3.89 -8.94 -12.19
CA GLU A 43 3.14 -8.51 -13.38
C GLU A 43 3.17 -6.98 -13.42
N TYR A 44 3.73 -6.40 -14.47
CA TYR A 44 3.73 -4.96 -14.63
C TYR A 44 2.46 -4.50 -15.35
N LEU A 45 1.63 -3.73 -14.68
CA LEU A 45 0.32 -3.28 -15.16
C LEU A 45 0.36 -1.91 -15.86
N GLY A 46 1.54 -1.28 -15.95
CA GLY A 46 1.69 0.04 -16.56
C GLY A 46 1.16 1.17 -15.69
N VAL A 47 0.66 2.22 -16.34
CA VAL A 47 0.15 3.45 -15.71
C VAL A 47 -1.33 3.60 -15.98
N THR A 48 -2.09 4.04 -14.99
CA THR A 48 -3.52 4.30 -15.12
C THR A 48 -3.89 5.64 -14.47
N ARG A 49 -4.99 6.22 -14.92
CA ARG A 49 -5.66 7.35 -14.22
C ARG A 49 -6.70 6.87 -13.22
N ASP A 50 -7.11 5.61 -13.29
CA ASP A 50 -8.07 5.02 -12.39
C ASP A 50 -7.50 3.74 -11.78
N VAL A 51 -7.11 3.81 -10.52
CA VAL A 51 -6.53 2.68 -9.78
C VAL A 51 -7.58 1.71 -9.25
N ARG A 52 -8.85 2.11 -9.19
CA ARG A 52 -9.93 1.36 -8.55
C ARG A 52 -10.11 -0.07 -9.08
N PRO A 53 -10.04 -0.34 -10.40
CA PRO A 53 -10.17 -1.71 -10.91
C PRO A 53 -9.06 -2.64 -10.40
N TYR A 54 -7.86 -2.10 -10.22
CA TYR A 54 -6.67 -2.86 -9.78
C TYR A 54 -6.68 -3.07 -8.27
N VAL A 55 -6.87 -2.00 -7.51
CA VAL A 55 -6.96 -2.08 -6.04
C VAL A 55 -8.16 -2.93 -5.62
N GLY A 56 -9.28 -2.85 -6.36
CA GLY A 56 -10.48 -3.67 -6.11
C GLY A 56 -10.24 -5.17 -6.24
N GLN A 57 -9.28 -5.61 -7.03
CA GLN A 57 -8.91 -7.01 -7.22
C GLN A 57 -7.76 -7.47 -6.30
N ALA A 58 -7.03 -6.54 -5.71
CA ALA A 58 -5.93 -6.88 -4.81
C ALA A 58 -6.45 -7.41 -3.47
N ASN A 59 -5.77 -8.39 -2.89
CA ASN A 59 -6.03 -8.83 -1.52
C ASN A 59 -5.35 -7.90 -0.50
N VAL A 60 -4.17 -7.37 -0.85
CA VAL A 60 -3.34 -6.51 0.01
C VAL A 60 -2.67 -5.46 -0.88
N VAL A 61 -2.56 -4.23 -0.39
CA VAL A 61 -1.78 -3.17 -1.05
C VAL A 61 -0.45 -3.01 -0.31
N VAL A 62 0.63 -2.91 -1.07
CA VAL A 62 2.00 -2.89 -0.53
C VAL A 62 2.70 -1.60 -0.96
N LEU A 63 3.28 -0.88 0.01
CA LEU A 63 4.09 0.30 -0.25
C LEU A 63 5.44 0.22 0.49
N PRO A 64 6.49 -0.33 -0.14
CA PRO A 64 7.80 -0.51 0.49
C PRO A 64 8.71 0.70 0.28
N SER A 65 8.22 1.90 0.46
CA SER A 65 8.94 3.15 0.25
C SER A 65 9.94 3.45 1.36
N TRP A 66 10.99 4.18 1.03
CA TRP A 66 11.98 4.63 2.01
C TRP A 66 11.61 5.97 2.66
N ARG A 67 10.72 6.71 2.03
CA ARG A 67 10.25 8.02 2.49
C ARG A 67 8.93 8.34 1.81
N GLU A 68 7.97 8.73 2.61
CA GLU A 68 6.65 9.20 2.19
C GLU A 68 6.28 10.48 2.93
N GLY A 69 5.53 11.34 2.24
CA GLY A 69 4.81 12.41 2.89
C GLY A 69 3.46 11.91 3.40
N LEU A 70 2.43 12.02 2.59
CA LEU A 70 1.13 11.40 2.84
C LEU A 70 0.80 10.50 1.64
N PRO A 71 0.92 9.16 1.77
CA PRO A 71 0.81 8.25 0.63
C PRO A 71 -0.64 8.05 0.17
N CYS A 72 -1.06 8.79 -0.88
CA CYS A 72 -2.40 8.69 -1.45
C CYS A 72 -2.79 7.26 -1.80
N SER A 73 -1.86 6.46 -2.31
CA SER A 73 -2.10 5.06 -2.66
C SER A 73 -2.56 4.20 -1.48
N LEU A 74 -2.07 4.48 -0.27
CA LEU A 74 -2.52 3.79 0.93
C LEU A 74 -3.90 4.26 1.37
N MET A 75 -4.20 5.56 1.26
CA MET A 75 -5.54 6.10 1.54
C MET A 75 -6.58 5.56 0.56
N GLU A 76 -6.22 5.42 -0.72
CA GLU A 76 -7.06 4.77 -1.74
C GLU A 76 -7.31 3.30 -1.39
N ALA A 77 -6.28 2.56 -0.98
CA ALA A 77 -6.41 1.17 -0.53
C ALA A 77 -7.37 1.02 0.65
N MET A 78 -7.21 1.86 1.69
CA MET A 78 -8.10 1.88 2.84
C MET A 78 -9.54 2.20 2.44
N SER A 79 -9.73 3.22 1.59
CA SER A 79 -11.05 3.62 1.09
C SER A 79 -11.74 2.50 0.31
N MET A 80 -10.99 1.55 -0.21
CA MET A 80 -11.48 0.36 -0.90
C MET A 80 -11.51 -0.91 -0.03
N GLY A 81 -11.27 -0.76 1.27
CA GLY A 81 -11.31 -1.87 2.22
C GLY A 81 -10.18 -2.88 2.00
N ARG A 82 -9.01 -2.44 1.53
CA ARG A 82 -7.84 -3.30 1.36
C ARG A 82 -6.87 -3.10 2.52
N PRO A 83 -6.41 -4.19 3.16
CA PRO A 83 -5.37 -4.10 4.16
C PRO A 83 -4.03 -3.71 3.53
N ILE A 84 -3.16 -3.16 4.33
CA ILE A 84 -1.91 -2.55 3.88
C ILE A 84 -0.71 -3.28 4.47
N VAL A 85 0.37 -3.40 3.70
CA VAL A 85 1.71 -3.60 4.23
C VAL A 85 2.59 -2.46 3.74
N ALA A 86 3.12 -1.68 4.68
CA ALA A 86 3.98 -0.55 4.34
C ALA A 86 5.25 -0.54 5.18
N THR A 87 6.27 0.18 4.70
CA THR A 87 7.46 0.43 5.49
C THR A 87 7.17 1.40 6.63
N ASP A 88 7.84 1.18 7.76
CA ASP A 88 7.73 1.99 8.96
C ASP A 88 8.47 3.33 8.80
N VAL A 89 7.85 4.25 8.05
CA VAL A 89 8.32 5.62 7.82
C VAL A 89 7.21 6.62 8.17
N PRO A 90 7.55 7.91 8.45
CA PRO A 90 6.58 8.87 9.00
C PRO A 90 5.24 8.90 8.25
N GLY A 91 5.21 9.18 6.97
CA GLY A 91 3.96 9.27 6.23
C GLY A 91 3.15 7.97 6.17
N CYS A 92 3.80 6.80 6.25
CA CYS A 92 3.08 5.53 6.35
C CYS A 92 2.45 5.34 7.74
N ARG A 93 3.10 5.81 8.82
CA ARG A 93 2.56 5.78 10.19
C ARG A 93 1.31 6.65 10.35
N ASP A 94 1.19 7.70 9.54
CA ASP A 94 0.02 8.59 9.57
C ASP A 94 -1.24 7.92 8.98
N VAL A 95 -1.06 6.85 8.22
CA VAL A 95 -2.14 6.13 7.52
C VAL A 95 -2.34 4.72 8.08
N VAL A 96 -1.26 4.03 8.44
CA VAL A 96 -1.30 2.63 8.89
C VAL A 96 -1.17 2.55 10.39
N VAL A 97 -2.18 2.02 11.04
CA VAL A 97 -2.16 1.61 12.45
C VAL A 97 -1.77 0.14 12.48
N ASP A 98 -0.53 -0.14 12.91
CA ASP A 98 0.05 -1.48 12.90
C ASP A 98 -0.82 -2.50 13.65
N GLY A 99 -1.06 -3.66 13.04
CA GLY A 99 -1.93 -4.71 13.56
C GLY A 99 -3.43 -4.43 13.47
N LYS A 100 -3.87 -3.23 13.06
CA LYS A 100 -5.27 -2.84 12.97
C LYS A 100 -5.78 -2.83 11.52
N ASN A 101 -5.25 -1.98 10.65
CA ASN A 101 -5.60 -1.89 9.24
C ASN A 101 -4.50 -2.36 8.29
N GLY A 102 -3.40 -2.87 8.84
CA GLY A 102 -2.25 -3.37 8.09
C GLY A 102 -1.06 -3.65 8.97
N PHE A 103 0.11 -3.79 8.35
CA PHE A 103 1.38 -3.99 9.03
C PHE A 103 2.40 -2.94 8.60
N LEU A 104 3.16 -2.45 9.58
CA LEU A 104 4.35 -1.63 9.36
C LEU A 104 5.60 -2.51 9.51
N VAL A 105 6.47 -2.50 8.52
CA VAL A 105 7.69 -3.30 8.50
C VAL A 105 8.93 -2.41 8.42
N PRO A 106 10.06 -2.79 9.01
CA PRO A 106 11.29 -2.01 8.89
C PRO A 106 11.71 -1.81 7.43
N VAL A 107 12.27 -0.65 7.13
CA VAL A 107 12.85 -0.37 5.80
C VAL A 107 13.98 -1.35 5.50
N ARG A 108 14.15 -1.71 4.22
CA ARG A 108 15.22 -2.61 3.73
C ARG A 108 15.22 -4.00 4.36
N THR A 109 14.08 -4.47 4.83
CA THR A 109 13.94 -5.79 5.45
C THR A 109 12.94 -6.64 4.63
N PRO A 110 13.38 -7.22 3.50
CA PRO A 110 12.49 -8.00 2.64
C PRO A 110 11.90 -9.24 3.33
N GLU A 111 12.57 -9.78 4.34
CA GLU A 111 12.09 -10.91 5.14
C GLU A 111 10.88 -10.49 6.00
N ALA A 112 10.93 -9.32 6.63
CA ALA A 112 9.81 -8.79 7.41
C ALA A 112 8.60 -8.50 6.50
N LEU A 113 8.84 -7.92 5.33
CA LEU A 113 7.81 -7.68 4.33
C LEU A 113 7.19 -8.99 3.83
N ALA A 114 8.01 -10.00 3.53
CA ALA A 114 7.53 -11.30 3.10
C ALA A 114 6.67 -11.96 4.18
N LYS A 115 7.11 -11.95 5.44
CA LYS A 115 6.37 -12.49 6.58
C LYS A 115 5.00 -11.81 6.78
N ALA A 116 4.94 -10.48 6.68
CA ALA A 116 3.69 -9.74 6.77
C ALA A 116 2.72 -10.12 5.63
N LEU A 117 3.23 -10.31 4.41
CA LEU A 117 2.41 -10.76 3.27
C LEU A 117 1.93 -12.20 3.43
N GLU A 118 2.78 -13.10 3.93
CA GLU A 118 2.42 -14.49 4.20
C GLU A 118 1.27 -14.60 5.21
N SER A 119 1.22 -13.73 6.23
CA SER A 119 0.11 -13.71 7.19
C SER A 119 -1.26 -13.48 6.52
N PHE A 120 -1.30 -12.67 5.46
CA PHE A 120 -2.53 -12.45 4.69
C PHE A 120 -2.85 -13.61 3.73
N LEU A 121 -1.86 -14.35 3.27
CA LEU A 121 -2.07 -15.56 2.45
C LEU A 121 -2.58 -16.72 3.30
N GLU A 122 -2.16 -16.80 4.57
CA GLU A 122 -2.51 -17.86 5.50
C GLU A 122 -3.87 -17.63 6.19
N ASP A 123 -4.27 -16.36 6.37
CA ASP A 123 -5.50 -16.00 7.11
C ASP A 123 -6.37 -14.99 6.32
N SER A 124 -7.37 -15.52 5.63
CA SER A 124 -8.36 -14.70 4.90
C SER A 124 -9.25 -13.88 5.84
N ALA A 125 -9.48 -14.33 7.07
CA ALA A 125 -10.26 -13.59 8.05
C ALA A 125 -9.48 -12.35 8.54
N LEU A 126 -8.16 -12.48 8.70
CA LEU A 126 -7.26 -11.34 8.97
C LEU A 126 -7.34 -10.30 7.86
N THR A 127 -7.27 -10.74 6.59
CA THR A 127 -7.38 -9.88 5.41
C THR A 127 -8.69 -9.09 5.43
N ALA A 128 -9.82 -9.77 5.64
CA ALA A 128 -11.14 -9.16 5.68
C ALA A 128 -11.28 -8.18 6.86
N ARG A 129 -10.81 -8.56 8.04
CA ARG A 129 -10.88 -7.74 9.26
C ARG A 129 -10.07 -6.46 9.11
N MET A 130 -8.80 -6.56 8.69
CA MET A 130 -7.95 -5.39 8.55
C MET A 130 -8.42 -4.47 7.41
N GLY A 131 -8.94 -5.03 6.31
CA GLY A 131 -9.55 -4.24 5.25
C GLY A 131 -10.76 -3.45 5.73
N LYS A 132 -11.65 -4.05 6.52
CA LYS A 132 -12.80 -3.38 7.13
C LYS A 132 -12.39 -2.26 8.08
N GLU A 133 -11.40 -2.49 8.92
CA GLU A 133 -10.84 -1.47 9.81
C GLU A 133 -10.24 -0.29 9.03
N GLY A 134 -9.48 -0.59 7.96
CA GLY A 134 -8.94 0.45 7.08
C GLY A 134 -10.06 1.31 6.47
N ARG A 135 -11.12 0.68 5.97
CA ARG A 135 -12.28 1.40 5.43
C ARG A 135 -12.95 2.28 6.48
N PHE A 136 -13.14 1.77 7.70
CA PHE A 136 -13.71 2.55 8.80
C PHE A 136 -12.86 3.78 9.14
N ILE A 137 -11.52 3.63 9.24
CA ILE A 137 -10.61 4.75 9.49
C ILE A 137 -10.70 5.77 8.33
N ALA A 138 -10.73 5.32 7.08
CA ALA A 138 -10.84 6.21 5.93
C ALA A 138 -12.13 7.05 5.97
N GLU A 139 -13.25 6.46 6.34
CA GLU A 139 -14.55 7.15 6.44
C GLU A 139 -14.64 8.10 7.63
N THR A 140 -13.95 7.80 8.72
CA THR A 140 -14.07 8.59 9.96
C THR A 140 -13.00 9.66 10.09
N GLU A 141 -11.78 9.40 9.64
CA GLU A 141 -10.61 10.26 9.91
C GLU A 141 -10.06 10.96 8.65
N LEU A 142 -10.21 10.34 7.46
CA LEU A 142 -9.64 10.86 6.22
C LEU A 142 -10.66 11.51 5.27
N ASP A 143 -11.86 11.83 5.76
CA ASP A 143 -12.87 12.51 4.94
C ASP A 143 -12.42 13.94 4.61
N ALA A 144 -12.18 14.20 3.32
CA ALA A 144 -11.76 15.50 2.81
C ALA A 144 -12.73 16.64 3.16
N ARG A 145 -14.04 16.34 3.34
CA ARG A 145 -15.04 17.32 3.77
C ARG A 145 -14.78 17.79 5.20
N LYS A 146 -14.45 16.87 6.10
CA LYS A 146 -14.09 17.22 7.49
C LYS A 146 -12.83 18.08 7.55
N ALA A 147 -11.83 17.78 6.73
CA ALA A 147 -10.63 18.59 6.62
C ALA A 147 -10.95 20.00 6.10
N ALA A 148 -11.78 20.10 5.06
CA ALA A 148 -12.23 21.39 4.53
C ALA A 148 -13.03 22.20 5.56
N ASP A 149 -13.96 21.59 6.29
CA ASP A 149 -14.75 22.22 7.33
C ASP A 149 -13.87 22.75 8.47
N LEU A 150 -12.86 21.97 8.87
CA LEU A 150 -11.89 22.40 9.88
C LEU A 150 -11.09 23.63 9.41
N ILE A 151 -10.57 23.60 8.19
CA ILE A 151 -9.84 24.75 7.61
C ILE A 151 -10.73 25.99 7.57
N LEU A 152 -11.96 25.85 7.09
CA LEU A 152 -12.90 26.97 7.01
C LEU A 152 -13.27 27.53 8.41
N SER A 153 -13.36 26.66 9.41
CA SER A 153 -13.61 27.08 10.79
C SER A 153 -12.45 27.92 11.36
N VAL A 154 -11.21 27.49 11.11
CA VAL A 154 -10.01 28.22 11.52
C VAL A 154 -9.91 29.57 10.80
N MET A 155 -10.19 29.61 9.50
CA MET A 155 -10.18 30.88 8.73
C MET A 155 -11.21 31.88 9.23
N LYS A 156 -12.39 31.44 9.69
CA LYS A 156 -13.41 32.31 10.28
C LYS A 156 -13.04 32.86 11.66
N LEU A 157 -12.11 32.20 12.36
CA LEU A 157 -11.62 32.69 13.66
C LEU A 157 -10.52 33.75 13.52
N VAL A 158 -9.95 33.90 12.31
CA VAL A 158 -8.86 34.86 12.03
C VAL A 158 -9.37 36.09 11.28
N SER A 159 -10.64 36.15 10.88
CA SER A 159 -11.33 37.28 10.26
C SER A 159 -12.18 37.98 11.29
#